data_e2e80ee132b2818f5c0ac6a489e535d4
#
_entry.id   e2e80ee132b2818f5c0ac6a489e535d4
#
_cell.length_a   1.000
_cell.length_b   1.000
_cell.length_c   1.000
_cell.angle_alpha   90.00
_cell.angle_beta   90.00
_cell.angle_gamma   90.00
#
_symmetry.space_group_name_H-M   'P 1'
#
loop_
_entity.id
_entity.type
_entity.pdbx_description
1 polymer ?
#
loop_
_entity_poly.entity_id
_entity_poly.type
_entity_poly.pdbx_seq_one_letter_code
_entity_poly.pdbx_strand_id
1 'polypeptide(L)'
;MALKKRRAFEVFTLSFLDCICCGFGAVVLFYTIVQSQAGAVEIQRIDQLTGEVKKLEEEVLVGEKNLVVLRNTVEKTDEDAATAKMRAQRIAEEMKKREEQTSTDDNDSIARREHINQLIADIKSMEEGKKRLEGGALDKGPAGSHIKSFRGRGDRRYISALRIKGKRIMVLLDTSASMMDDDVVKIIRLRNQPEAARKLAPKWRRALDMVEWISAQLPPNSQFQVYGFNVKARAILTDTQGKWLDSNDPKVINNVLTAARNIVPGDGTSLVNAFITLRTINPNPDQVILITDGLPTQGSVPPARKFINVRERETLFNDAMKTVTRDQPMDIVLLPMKGDLLAAHAFWRLARKTGGSYVVPSRDWP
;
A
#
# COMPACT_ATOMS: atom_id res chain seq x y z
N MET A 1 89.42 -45.95 63.61
CA MET A 1 89.00 -44.74 62.90
C MET A 1 87.94 -45.15 61.86
N ALA A 2 86.69 -44.88 62.14
CA ALA A 2 85.60 -45.26 61.24
C ALA A 2 85.18 -44.01 60.44
N LEU A 3 85.33 -44.11 59.15
CA LEU A 3 84.90 -43.06 58.22
C LEU A 3 83.39 -43.14 58.03
N LYS A 4 82.72 -42.04 58.42
CA LYS A 4 81.29 -41.86 58.28
C LYS A 4 80.93 -41.49 56.84
N LYS A 5 80.27 -42.39 56.15
CA LYS A 5 79.81 -42.21 54.79
C LYS A 5 78.67 -41.22 54.76
N ARG A 6 78.85 -40.03 54.16
CA ARG A 6 77.81 -39.02 53.96
C ARG A 6 76.81 -39.57 52.91
N ARG A 7 75.55 -39.63 53.28
CA ARG A 7 74.43 -39.93 52.35
C ARG A 7 74.31 -38.75 51.42
N ALA A 8 74.38 -38.98 50.14
CA ALA A 8 74.03 -38.02 49.13
C ALA A 8 72.53 -37.80 49.19
N PHE A 9 72.09 -36.57 49.34
CA PHE A 9 70.68 -36.15 49.30
C PHE A 9 70.34 -36.09 47.81
N GLU A 10 69.61 -37.09 47.29
CA GLU A 10 68.99 -36.96 45.97
C GLU A 10 67.78 -36.07 46.06
N VAL A 11 67.92 -34.84 45.61
CA VAL A 11 66.91 -33.78 45.66
C VAL A 11 65.79 -34.05 44.65
N PHE A 12 66.00 -34.92 43.66
CA PHE A 12 65.06 -35.24 42.63
C PHE A 12 64.73 -36.73 42.65
N THR A 13 63.59 -37.10 43.25
CA THR A 13 63.03 -38.45 43.06
C THR A 13 62.32 -38.53 41.73
N LEU A 14 62.33 -39.74 41.10
CA LEU A 14 61.67 -40.02 39.83
C LEU A 14 60.17 -39.62 39.89
N SER A 15 59.56 -39.78 41.02
CA SER A 15 58.17 -39.44 41.30
C SER A 15 57.91 -37.91 41.26
N PHE A 16 58.91 -37.08 41.66
CA PHE A 16 58.84 -35.64 41.61
C PHE A 16 58.93 -35.13 40.15
N LEU A 17 59.79 -35.77 39.37
CA LEU A 17 59.96 -35.44 37.94
C LEU A 17 58.69 -35.81 37.15
N ASP A 18 58.07 -36.95 37.48
CA ASP A 18 56.81 -37.37 36.83
C ASP A 18 55.66 -36.44 37.16
N CYS A 19 55.56 -35.96 38.40
CA CYS A 19 54.55 -35.02 38.84
C CYS A 19 54.71 -33.65 38.14
N ILE A 20 55.97 -33.17 37.94
CA ILE A 20 56.24 -31.93 37.24
C ILE A 20 55.92 -32.09 35.74
N CYS A 21 56.31 -33.22 35.11
CA CYS A 21 56.01 -33.46 33.71
C CYS A 21 54.49 -33.57 33.44
N CYS A 22 53.74 -34.24 34.29
CA CYS A 22 52.28 -34.33 34.21
C CYS A 22 51.61 -32.94 34.40
N GLY A 23 52.08 -32.17 35.39
CA GLY A 23 51.57 -30.80 35.64
C GLY A 23 51.86 -29.87 34.49
N PHE A 24 53.10 -29.91 33.96
CA PHE A 24 53.47 -29.10 32.81
C PHE A 24 52.70 -29.51 31.53
N GLY A 25 52.56 -30.82 31.29
CA GLY A 25 51.78 -31.32 30.18
C GLY A 25 50.29 -30.89 30.22
N ALA A 26 49.69 -30.94 31.41
CA ALA A 26 48.31 -30.45 31.60
C ALA A 26 48.16 -28.94 31.32
N VAL A 27 49.11 -28.11 31.79
CA VAL A 27 49.12 -26.66 31.53
C VAL A 27 49.29 -26.34 30.04
N VAL A 28 50.21 -27.04 29.36
CA VAL A 28 50.43 -26.88 27.92
C VAL A 28 49.18 -27.29 27.13
N LEU A 29 48.55 -28.38 27.51
CA LEU A 29 47.33 -28.88 26.86
C LEU A 29 46.16 -27.92 27.09
N PHE A 30 46.00 -27.40 28.29
CA PHE A 30 45.00 -26.38 28.59
C PHE A 30 45.25 -25.08 27.80
N TYR A 31 46.51 -24.66 27.75
CA TYR A 31 46.88 -23.46 26.96
C TYR A 31 46.59 -23.64 25.47
N THR A 32 46.92 -24.79 24.88
CA THR A 32 46.66 -25.06 23.45
C THR A 32 45.15 -25.14 23.16
N ILE A 33 44.34 -25.69 24.07
CA ILE A 33 42.89 -25.74 23.92
C ILE A 33 42.30 -24.32 23.98
N VAL A 34 42.72 -23.50 24.94
CA VAL A 34 42.25 -22.12 25.06
C VAL A 34 42.65 -21.28 23.84
N GLN A 35 43.90 -21.45 23.37
CA GLN A 35 44.38 -20.76 22.18
C GLN A 35 43.65 -21.18 20.92
N SER A 36 43.31 -22.46 20.75
CA SER A 36 42.56 -22.97 19.60
C SER A 36 41.10 -22.48 19.61
N GLN A 37 40.46 -22.40 20.78
CA GLN A 37 39.12 -21.87 20.92
C GLN A 37 39.06 -20.35 20.65
N ALA A 38 40.04 -19.59 21.15
CA ALA A 38 40.14 -18.16 20.86
C ALA A 38 40.29 -17.89 19.36
N GLY A 39 41.18 -18.65 18.67
CA GLY A 39 41.33 -18.53 17.22
C GLY A 39 40.09 -18.90 16.41
N ALA A 40 39.33 -19.92 16.82
CA ALA A 40 38.12 -20.32 16.15
C ALA A 40 37.01 -19.25 16.25
N VAL A 41 36.87 -18.63 17.42
CA VAL A 41 35.89 -17.53 17.64
C VAL A 41 36.26 -16.30 16.81
N GLU A 42 37.57 -15.99 16.71
CA GLU A 42 38.03 -14.84 15.95
C GLU A 42 37.85 -15.05 14.43
N ILE A 43 38.07 -16.24 13.93
CA ILE A 43 37.80 -16.61 12.52
C ILE A 43 36.29 -16.49 12.21
N GLN A 44 35.40 -17.00 13.06
CA GLN A 44 33.97 -16.85 12.86
C GLN A 44 33.54 -15.39 12.86
N ARG A 45 34.13 -14.54 13.70
CA ARG A 45 33.85 -13.12 13.75
C ARG A 45 34.33 -12.38 12.49
N ILE A 46 35.50 -12.78 11.97
CA ILE A 46 36.03 -12.24 10.72
C ILE A 46 35.14 -12.65 9.54
N ASP A 47 34.67 -13.90 9.49
CA ASP A 47 33.79 -14.37 8.43
C ASP A 47 32.42 -13.66 8.48
N GLN A 48 31.87 -13.44 9.67
CA GLN A 48 30.65 -12.66 9.82
C GLN A 48 30.81 -11.22 9.38
N LEU A 49 31.88 -10.55 9.83
CA LEU A 49 32.18 -9.17 9.42
C LEU A 49 32.46 -9.07 7.92
N THR A 50 33.15 -10.02 7.34
CA THR A 50 33.42 -10.07 5.88
C THR A 50 32.12 -10.26 5.11
N GLY A 51 31.20 -11.08 5.62
CA GLY A 51 29.86 -11.24 5.06
C GLY A 51 29.01 -9.95 5.13
N GLU A 52 29.07 -9.24 6.25
CA GLU A 52 28.38 -7.94 6.41
C GLU A 52 28.98 -6.87 5.50
N VAL A 53 30.31 -6.80 5.39
CA VAL A 53 30.98 -5.85 4.48
C VAL A 53 30.58 -6.11 3.03
N LYS A 54 30.62 -7.36 2.55
CA LYS A 54 30.17 -7.69 1.19
C LYS A 54 28.72 -7.32 0.92
N LYS A 55 27.85 -7.54 1.91
CA LYS A 55 26.44 -7.15 1.80
C LYS A 55 26.25 -5.64 1.73
N LEU A 56 26.98 -4.90 2.54
CA LEU A 56 26.97 -3.43 2.52
C LEU A 56 27.54 -2.88 1.20
N GLU A 57 28.60 -3.48 0.68
CA GLU A 57 29.17 -3.13 -0.63
C GLU A 57 28.14 -3.35 -1.76
N GLU A 58 27.40 -4.46 -1.73
CA GLU A 58 26.33 -4.73 -2.70
C GLU A 58 25.16 -3.72 -2.57
N GLU A 59 24.76 -3.38 -1.34
CA GLU A 59 23.74 -2.37 -1.07
C GLU A 59 24.19 -0.98 -1.56
N VAL A 60 25.45 -0.61 -1.34
CA VAL A 60 26.02 0.64 -1.86
C VAL A 60 26.03 0.65 -3.38
N LEU A 61 26.46 -0.43 -4.03
CA LEU A 61 26.47 -0.52 -5.48
C LEU A 61 25.07 -0.41 -6.10
N VAL A 62 24.08 -1.05 -5.47
CA VAL A 62 22.68 -0.92 -5.89
C VAL A 62 22.16 0.50 -5.63
N GLY A 63 22.55 1.12 -4.51
CA GLY A 63 22.23 2.49 -4.19
C GLY A 63 22.79 3.48 -5.21
N GLU A 64 24.06 3.31 -5.60
CA GLU A 64 24.72 4.14 -6.62
C GLU A 64 24.04 4.00 -7.99
N LYS A 65 23.71 2.77 -8.42
CA LYS A 65 22.95 2.56 -9.67
C LYS A 65 21.60 3.23 -9.64
N ASN A 66 20.87 3.15 -8.54
CA ASN A 66 19.58 3.79 -8.39
C ASN A 66 19.70 5.32 -8.37
N LEU A 67 20.76 5.87 -7.79
CA LEU A 67 21.06 7.30 -7.82
C LEU A 67 21.32 7.81 -9.24
N VAL A 68 22.07 7.05 -10.05
CA VAL A 68 22.30 7.40 -11.47
C VAL A 68 20.98 7.40 -12.26
N VAL A 69 20.14 6.37 -12.06
CA VAL A 69 18.84 6.29 -12.74
C VAL A 69 17.94 7.44 -12.30
N LEU A 70 17.88 7.75 -11.01
CA LEU A 70 17.10 8.87 -10.46
C LEU A 70 17.60 10.21 -11.02
N ARG A 71 18.91 10.41 -11.07
CA ARG A 71 19.50 11.64 -11.61
C ARG A 71 19.14 11.84 -13.07
N ASN A 72 19.25 10.78 -13.88
CA ASN A 72 18.88 10.84 -15.30
C ASN A 72 17.37 11.07 -15.50
N THR A 73 16.52 10.52 -14.63
CA THR A 73 15.07 10.76 -14.69
C THR A 73 14.72 12.19 -14.26
N VAL A 74 15.40 12.76 -13.28
CA VAL A 74 15.22 14.16 -12.87
C VAL A 74 15.65 15.09 -14.00
N GLU A 75 16.82 14.87 -14.59
CA GLU A 75 17.32 15.68 -15.71
C GLU A 75 16.34 15.66 -16.90
N LYS A 76 15.82 14.49 -17.26
CA LYS A 76 14.81 14.36 -18.30
C LYS A 76 13.49 15.05 -17.95
N THR A 77 13.03 14.95 -16.70
CA THR A 77 11.82 15.65 -16.25
C THR A 77 12.00 17.16 -16.22
N ASP A 78 13.19 17.65 -15.91
CA ASP A 78 13.50 19.08 -15.97
C ASP A 78 13.53 19.59 -17.40
N GLU A 79 14.10 18.81 -18.35
CA GLU A 79 14.04 19.13 -19.79
C GLU A 79 12.60 19.13 -20.32
N ASP A 80 11.79 18.13 -19.94
CA ASP A 80 10.37 18.04 -20.32
C ASP A 80 9.57 19.22 -19.73
N ALA A 81 9.85 19.61 -18.49
CA ALA A 81 9.23 20.76 -17.83
C ALA A 81 9.63 22.09 -18.51
N ALA A 82 10.90 22.24 -18.89
CA ALA A 82 11.37 23.41 -19.61
C ALA A 82 10.73 23.52 -21.01
N THR A 83 10.61 22.41 -21.73
CA THR A 83 9.94 22.36 -23.03
C THR A 83 8.45 22.63 -22.93
N ALA A 84 7.78 22.10 -21.91
CA ALA A 84 6.36 22.37 -21.62
C ALA A 84 6.13 23.86 -21.29
N LYS A 85 7.04 24.47 -20.52
CA LYS A 85 6.99 25.89 -20.17
C LYS A 85 7.14 26.78 -21.41
N MET A 86 8.10 26.45 -22.29
CA MET A 86 8.28 27.19 -23.56
C MET A 86 7.04 27.06 -24.45
N ARG A 87 6.42 25.88 -24.55
CA ARG A 87 5.17 25.69 -25.31
C ARG A 87 4.01 26.49 -24.69
N ALA A 88 3.88 26.51 -23.38
CA ALA A 88 2.87 27.31 -22.69
C ALA A 88 3.05 28.82 -22.92
N GLN A 89 4.29 29.30 -22.88
CA GLN A 89 4.59 30.71 -23.21
C GLN A 89 4.24 31.06 -24.67
N ARG A 90 4.59 30.19 -25.63
CA ARG A 90 4.24 30.39 -27.04
C ARG A 90 2.73 30.44 -27.26
N ILE A 91 1.98 29.53 -26.60
CA ILE A 91 0.52 29.53 -26.66
C ILE A 91 -0.06 30.82 -26.05
N ALA A 92 0.49 31.25 -24.90
CA ALA A 92 0.05 32.51 -24.26
C ALA A 92 0.32 33.74 -25.17
N GLU A 93 1.46 33.78 -25.86
CA GLU A 93 1.77 34.84 -26.83
C GLU A 93 0.85 34.78 -28.04
N GLU A 94 0.56 33.57 -28.56
CA GLU A 94 -0.40 33.41 -29.66
C GLU A 94 -1.82 33.80 -29.24
N MET A 95 -2.24 33.45 -28.05
CA MET A 95 -3.53 33.89 -27.50
C MET A 95 -3.61 35.39 -27.37
N LYS A 96 -2.56 36.06 -26.86
CA LYS A 96 -2.49 37.51 -26.74
C LYS A 96 -2.53 38.20 -28.13
N LYS A 97 -1.79 37.66 -29.12
CA LYS A 97 -1.85 38.12 -30.50
C LYS A 97 -3.25 37.96 -31.09
N ARG A 98 -3.93 36.86 -30.83
CA ARG A 98 -5.31 36.66 -31.30
C ARG A 98 -6.30 37.56 -30.57
N GLU A 99 -6.11 37.84 -29.29
CA GLU A 99 -6.90 38.82 -28.56
C GLU A 99 -6.69 40.23 -29.10
N GLU A 100 -5.45 40.65 -29.39
CA GLU A 100 -5.12 41.93 -30.01
C GLU A 100 -5.67 42.04 -31.44
N GLN A 101 -5.64 40.97 -32.24
CA GLN A 101 -6.27 40.90 -33.55
C GLN A 101 -7.79 40.93 -33.51
N THR A 102 -8.38 40.37 -32.43
CA THR A 102 -9.86 40.37 -32.25
C THR A 102 -10.37 41.70 -31.71
N SER A 103 -9.54 42.51 -31.05
CA SER A 103 -9.90 43.83 -30.54
C SER A 103 -9.88 44.91 -31.65
N THR A 104 -9.30 44.61 -32.80
CA THR A 104 -9.26 45.52 -33.96
C THR A 104 -10.43 45.35 -34.94
N ASP A 105 -11.22 44.26 -34.79
CA ASP A 105 -12.38 43.98 -35.66
C ASP A 105 -13.71 44.28 -34.97
N ASP A 106 -13.94 45.53 -34.59
CA ASP A 106 -15.19 46.02 -33.95
C ASP A 106 -16.40 46.09 -34.91
N ASN A 107 -16.30 45.57 -36.11
CA ASN A 107 -17.39 45.58 -37.10
C ASN A 107 -18.14 44.25 -37.29
N ASP A 108 -17.79 43.19 -36.56
CA ASP A 108 -18.45 41.87 -36.69
C ASP A 108 -19.42 41.52 -35.54
N SER A 109 -20.08 42.52 -34.97
CA SER A 109 -21.05 42.30 -33.86
C SER A 109 -22.28 41.48 -34.27
N ILE A 110 -22.62 41.43 -35.56
CA ILE A 110 -23.78 40.66 -36.05
C ILE A 110 -23.41 39.19 -36.23
N ALA A 111 -22.26 38.87 -36.84
CA ALA A 111 -21.80 37.48 -36.98
C ALA A 111 -21.50 36.80 -35.64
N ARG A 112 -21.01 37.56 -34.64
CA ARG A 112 -20.84 37.03 -33.27
C ARG A 112 -22.18 36.71 -32.61
N ARG A 113 -23.22 37.53 -32.79
CA ARG A 113 -24.57 37.22 -32.22
C ARG A 113 -25.17 35.97 -32.86
N GLU A 114 -25.03 35.80 -34.18
CA GLU A 114 -25.47 34.57 -34.85
C GLU A 114 -24.70 33.35 -34.37
N HIS A 115 -23.39 33.43 -34.24
CA HIS A 115 -22.56 32.32 -33.75
C HIS A 115 -22.86 31.95 -32.27
N ILE A 116 -23.10 32.95 -31.41
CA ILE A 116 -23.51 32.71 -30.02
C ILE A 116 -24.90 32.09 -29.99
N ASN A 117 -25.83 32.54 -30.81
CA ASN A 117 -27.16 31.95 -30.91
C ASN A 117 -27.12 30.50 -31.44
N GLN A 118 -26.20 30.22 -32.37
CA GLN A 118 -25.97 28.86 -32.87
C GLN A 118 -25.36 27.95 -31.83
N LEU A 119 -24.38 28.43 -31.07
CA LEU A 119 -23.81 27.68 -29.93
C LEU A 119 -24.84 27.42 -28.81
N ILE A 120 -25.70 28.39 -28.54
CA ILE A 120 -26.81 28.20 -27.57
C ILE A 120 -27.83 27.18 -28.07
N ALA A 121 -28.13 27.15 -29.37
CA ALA A 121 -28.99 26.16 -30.00
C ALA A 121 -28.35 24.77 -29.96
N ASP A 122 -27.04 24.65 -30.22
CA ASP A 122 -26.30 23.38 -30.15
C ASP A 122 -26.19 22.85 -28.72
N ILE A 123 -25.96 23.73 -27.75
CA ILE A 123 -25.99 23.33 -26.31
C ILE A 123 -27.39 22.83 -25.95
N LYS A 124 -28.44 23.51 -26.37
CA LYS A 124 -29.82 23.11 -26.11
C LYS A 124 -30.18 21.78 -26.78
N SER A 125 -29.71 21.56 -28.00
CA SER A 125 -29.90 20.27 -28.73
C SER A 125 -29.10 19.14 -28.09
N MET A 126 -27.88 19.40 -27.59
CA MET A 126 -27.08 18.44 -26.83
C MET A 126 -27.69 18.15 -25.45
N GLU A 127 -28.26 19.13 -24.78
CA GLU A 127 -29.00 18.93 -23.52
C GLU A 127 -30.28 18.13 -23.73
N GLU A 128 -31.02 18.37 -24.84
CA GLU A 128 -32.17 17.54 -25.25
C GLU A 128 -31.76 16.15 -25.70
N GLY A 129 -30.65 16.00 -26.40
CA GLY A 129 -30.02 14.73 -26.73
C GLY A 129 -29.61 13.94 -25.49
N LYS A 130 -29.01 14.64 -24.50
CA LYS A 130 -28.68 14.10 -23.20
C LYS A 130 -29.92 13.66 -22.42
N LYS A 131 -31.00 14.49 -22.42
CA LYS A 131 -32.28 14.15 -21.84
C LYS A 131 -32.96 12.95 -22.56
N ARG A 132 -32.83 12.82 -23.89
CA ARG A 132 -33.29 11.65 -24.63
C ARG A 132 -32.49 10.41 -24.35
N LEU A 133 -31.17 10.49 -24.20
CA LEU A 133 -30.31 9.40 -23.78
C LEU A 133 -30.56 9.01 -22.32
N GLU A 134 -30.86 9.97 -21.46
CA GLU A 134 -31.30 9.71 -20.07
C GLU A 134 -32.73 9.15 -20.00
N GLY A 135 -33.61 9.54 -20.93
CA GLY A 135 -34.97 9.01 -21.04
C GLY A 135 -35.07 7.65 -21.75
N GLY A 136 -34.05 7.24 -22.52
CA GLY A 136 -33.98 5.92 -23.17
C GLY A 136 -33.33 4.84 -22.30
N ALA A 137 -32.74 5.19 -21.19
CA ALA A 137 -32.31 4.27 -20.16
C ALA A 137 -33.49 3.93 -19.24
N LEU A 138 -34.34 3.03 -19.70
CA LEU A 138 -35.32 2.34 -18.86
C LEU A 138 -34.54 1.55 -17.81
N ASP A 139 -34.45 2.10 -16.64
CA ASP A 139 -34.70 1.58 -15.30
C ASP A 139 -34.32 2.62 -14.26
N LYS A 140 -35.15 3.67 -14.16
CA LYS A 140 -35.21 4.46 -12.94
C LYS A 140 -36.02 3.69 -11.93
N GLY A 141 -35.38 2.79 -11.21
CA GLY A 141 -35.84 2.54 -9.85
C GLY A 141 -35.95 3.88 -9.12
N PRO A 142 -36.90 4.07 -8.22
CA PRO A 142 -37.08 5.34 -7.53
C PRO A 142 -35.75 5.79 -6.93
N ALA A 143 -35.37 7.04 -7.21
CA ALA A 143 -34.18 7.64 -6.62
C ALA A 143 -34.35 7.58 -5.12
N GLY A 144 -33.72 6.59 -4.47
CA GLY A 144 -33.80 6.41 -3.04
C GLY A 144 -33.17 7.61 -2.35
N SER A 145 -33.85 8.16 -1.36
CA SER A 145 -33.29 9.19 -0.49
C SER A 145 -32.08 8.58 0.23
N HIS A 146 -30.90 9.12 -0.01
CA HIS A 146 -29.71 8.72 0.74
C HIS A 146 -29.88 9.05 2.20
N ILE A 147 -29.65 8.07 3.08
CA ILE A 147 -29.84 8.20 4.54
C ILE A 147 -28.78 9.13 5.17
N LYS A 148 -27.63 9.28 4.51
CA LYS A 148 -26.53 10.13 4.96
C LYS A 148 -25.96 10.93 3.79
N SER A 149 -25.80 12.26 3.99
CA SER A 149 -25.10 13.11 3.03
C SER A 149 -23.62 13.19 3.40
N PHE A 150 -22.73 13.00 2.44
CA PHE A 150 -21.30 13.19 2.58
C PHE A 150 -20.90 14.51 1.91
N ARG A 151 -20.16 15.37 2.63
CA ARG A 151 -19.51 16.56 2.10
C ARG A 151 -18.00 16.33 2.10
N GLY A 152 -17.44 15.96 0.95
CA GLY A 152 -16.00 15.86 0.75
C GLY A 152 -15.32 17.24 0.81
N ARG A 153 -14.01 17.24 1.00
CA ARG A 153 -13.18 18.45 1.03
C ARG A 153 -12.85 19.01 -0.36
N GLY A 154 -13.08 18.24 -1.43
CA GLY A 154 -12.81 18.62 -2.80
C GLY A 154 -14.03 19.11 -3.56
N ASP A 155 -13.83 19.90 -4.64
CA ASP A 155 -14.89 20.38 -5.52
C ASP A 155 -15.53 19.28 -6.37
N ARG A 156 -14.91 18.08 -6.42
CA ARG A 156 -15.37 16.95 -7.22
C ARG A 156 -16.28 16.03 -6.41
N ARG A 157 -17.58 16.11 -6.66
CA ARG A 157 -18.62 15.43 -5.89
C ARG A 157 -18.76 13.92 -6.17
N TYR A 158 -18.10 13.35 -7.19
CA TYR A 158 -18.27 11.93 -7.54
C TYR A 158 -17.10 11.38 -8.35
N ILE A 159 -16.83 10.09 -8.17
CA ILE A 159 -16.09 9.29 -9.14
C ILE A 159 -17.11 8.62 -10.04
N SER A 160 -17.18 9.03 -11.28
CA SER A 160 -18.15 8.48 -12.26
C SER A 160 -17.96 6.98 -12.56
N ALA A 161 -16.80 6.43 -12.21
CA ALA A 161 -16.46 5.02 -12.46
C ALA A 161 -16.91 4.06 -11.35
N LEU A 162 -17.02 4.51 -10.08
CA LEU A 162 -17.44 3.65 -8.98
C LEU A 162 -18.95 3.73 -8.78
N ARG A 163 -19.67 2.69 -9.19
CA ARG A 163 -21.13 2.59 -9.03
C ARG A 163 -21.47 1.54 -7.99
N ILE A 164 -22.11 1.94 -6.90
CA ILE A 164 -22.57 1.04 -5.85
C ILE A 164 -23.99 0.59 -6.18
N LYS A 165 -24.16 -0.69 -6.56
CA LYS A 165 -25.43 -1.23 -7.08
C LYS A 165 -25.88 -2.54 -6.42
N GLY A 166 -25.03 -3.19 -5.68
CA GLY A 166 -25.31 -4.49 -5.08
C GLY A 166 -26.37 -4.40 -3.99
N LYS A 167 -27.07 -5.51 -3.77
CA LYS A 167 -27.94 -5.70 -2.59
C LYS A 167 -27.10 -6.05 -1.34
N ARG A 168 -25.95 -6.70 -1.54
CA ARG A 168 -25.01 -7.12 -0.50
C ARG A 168 -23.61 -6.64 -0.87
N ILE A 169 -23.20 -5.58 -0.25
CA ILE A 169 -21.96 -4.86 -0.58
C ILE A 169 -20.92 -5.13 0.50
N MET A 170 -19.80 -5.68 0.10
CA MET A 170 -18.67 -5.93 1.00
C MET A 170 -17.53 -4.94 0.73
N VAL A 171 -17.14 -4.21 1.75
CA VAL A 171 -15.97 -3.32 1.69
C VAL A 171 -14.80 -4.01 2.37
N LEU A 172 -13.71 -4.19 1.63
CA LEU A 172 -12.43 -4.67 2.14
C LEU A 172 -11.48 -3.47 2.26
N LEU A 173 -11.19 -3.06 3.49
CA LEU A 173 -10.31 -1.95 3.80
C LEU A 173 -8.94 -2.48 4.21
N ASP A 174 -7.92 -2.14 3.45
CA ASP A 174 -6.54 -2.42 3.82
C ASP A 174 -6.14 -1.59 5.05
N THR A 175 -5.72 -2.27 6.10
CA THR A 175 -5.29 -1.67 7.38
C THR A 175 -3.79 -1.90 7.63
N SER A 176 -3.04 -2.22 6.59
CA SER A 176 -1.60 -2.45 6.68
C SER A 176 -0.82 -1.15 6.93
N ALA A 177 0.45 -1.30 7.30
CA ALA A 177 1.31 -0.16 7.62
C ALA A 177 1.54 0.77 6.42
N SER A 178 1.49 0.28 5.20
CA SER A 178 1.64 1.07 3.97
C SER A 178 0.52 2.09 3.77
N MET A 179 -0.65 1.84 4.34
CA MET A 179 -1.79 2.77 4.31
C MET A 179 -1.56 4.07 5.08
N MET A 180 -0.43 4.25 5.77
CA MET A 180 -0.13 5.49 6.50
C MET A 180 0.36 6.62 5.59
N ASP A 181 1.24 6.33 4.61
CA ASP A 181 1.78 7.35 3.68
C ASP A 181 2.10 6.72 2.32
N ASP A 182 2.32 7.55 1.31
CA ASP A 182 2.73 7.12 -0.04
C ASP A 182 4.22 6.77 -0.09
N ASP A 183 5.01 7.25 0.86
CA ASP A 183 6.47 7.14 0.91
C ASP A 183 6.93 6.15 1.97
N VAL A 184 7.73 5.15 1.58
CA VAL A 184 8.23 4.09 2.48
C VAL A 184 9.00 4.65 3.67
N VAL A 185 9.83 5.69 3.48
CA VAL A 185 10.60 6.29 4.57
C VAL A 185 9.69 6.93 5.61
N LYS A 186 8.63 7.59 5.17
CA LYS A 186 7.63 8.16 6.08
C LYS A 186 6.83 7.08 6.80
N ILE A 187 6.48 5.99 6.12
CA ILE A 187 5.82 4.83 6.73
C ILE A 187 6.67 4.27 7.87
N ILE A 188 7.97 4.07 7.65
CA ILE A 188 8.90 3.58 8.69
C ILE A 188 8.95 4.54 9.89
N ARG A 189 8.98 5.84 9.65
CA ARG A 189 8.95 6.86 10.72
C ARG A 189 7.63 6.81 11.51
N LEU A 190 6.50 6.74 10.81
CA LEU A 190 5.17 6.69 11.43
C LEU A 190 4.94 5.41 12.24
N ARG A 191 5.47 4.28 11.80
CA ARG A 191 5.40 3.01 12.57
C ARG A 191 6.00 3.11 13.97
N ASN A 192 7.02 3.94 14.13
CA ASN A 192 7.71 4.16 15.41
C ASN A 192 7.07 5.27 16.26
N GLN A 193 5.97 5.88 15.78
CA GLN A 193 5.24 6.89 16.52
C GLN A 193 4.09 6.30 17.33
N PRO A 194 3.57 7.04 18.33
CA PRO A 194 2.39 6.64 19.09
C PRO A 194 1.19 6.35 18.20
N GLU A 195 0.29 5.50 18.68
CA GLU A 195 -0.92 5.09 17.93
C GLU A 195 -1.77 6.27 17.46
N ALA A 196 -1.88 7.32 18.28
CA ALA A 196 -2.60 8.53 17.92
C ALA A 196 -2.06 9.18 16.64
N ALA A 197 -0.74 9.25 16.47
CA ALA A 197 -0.11 9.78 15.26
C ALA A 197 -0.35 8.89 14.03
N ARG A 198 -0.30 7.56 14.22
CA ARG A 198 -0.59 6.60 13.15
C ARG A 198 -2.03 6.68 12.66
N LYS A 199 -3.00 6.85 13.57
CA LYS A 199 -4.42 7.06 13.23
C LYS A 199 -4.66 8.36 12.45
N LEU A 200 -3.82 9.37 12.64
CA LEU A 200 -3.90 10.67 11.97
C LEU A 200 -3.11 10.72 10.65
N ALA A 201 -2.49 9.63 10.24
CA ALA A 201 -1.73 9.55 9.00
C ALA A 201 -2.57 9.95 7.77
N PRO A 202 -2.05 10.79 6.86
CA PRO A 202 -2.86 11.46 5.85
C PRO A 202 -3.51 10.49 4.86
N LYS A 203 -2.79 9.46 4.41
CA LYS A 203 -3.31 8.45 3.50
C LYS A 203 -4.37 7.56 4.18
N TRP A 204 -4.14 7.20 5.45
CA TRP A 204 -5.10 6.46 6.25
C TRP A 204 -6.42 7.23 6.42
N ARG A 205 -6.35 8.52 6.73
CA ARG A 205 -7.54 9.37 6.82
C ARG A 205 -8.33 9.40 5.52
N ARG A 206 -7.64 9.53 4.37
CA ARG A 206 -8.30 9.44 3.07
C ARG A 206 -9.01 8.10 2.85
N ALA A 207 -8.39 6.99 3.25
CA ALA A 207 -9.03 5.68 3.17
C ALA A 207 -10.31 5.61 4.03
N LEU A 208 -10.29 6.20 5.22
CA LEU A 208 -11.46 6.30 6.08
C LEU A 208 -12.55 7.20 5.48
N ASP A 209 -12.17 8.35 4.90
CA ASP A 209 -13.10 9.25 4.21
C ASP A 209 -13.76 8.54 3.01
N MET A 210 -13.02 7.66 2.31
CA MET A 210 -13.58 6.80 1.25
C MET A 210 -14.60 5.80 1.77
N VAL A 211 -14.33 5.15 2.92
CA VAL A 211 -15.31 4.25 3.55
C VAL A 211 -16.56 5.04 3.95
N GLU A 212 -16.41 6.25 4.48
CA GLU A 212 -17.54 7.12 4.80
C GLU A 212 -18.32 7.52 3.55
N TRP A 213 -17.65 7.88 2.47
CA TRP A 213 -18.28 8.21 1.19
C TRP A 213 -19.03 7.00 0.61
N ILE A 214 -18.41 5.80 0.60
CA ILE A 214 -19.07 4.56 0.17
C ILE A 214 -20.32 4.30 1.01
N SER A 215 -20.23 4.45 2.33
CA SER A 215 -21.34 4.23 3.25
C SER A 215 -22.51 5.19 2.97
N ALA A 216 -22.23 6.42 2.55
CA ALA A 216 -23.25 7.41 2.16
C ALA A 216 -23.91 7.10 0.80
N GLN A 217 -23.26 6.28 -0.05
CA GLN A 217 -23.77 5.89 -1.37
C GLN A 217 -24.46 4.52 -1.38
N LEU A 218 -24.57 3.86 -0.22
CA LEU A 218 -25.23 2.55 -0.14
C LEU A 218 -26.68 2.66 -0.61
N PRO A 219 -27.17 1.77 -1.48
CA PRO A 219 -28.56 1.77 -1.90
C PRO A 219 -29.49 1.53 -0.72
N PRO A 220 -30.66 2.14 -0.69
CA PRO A 220 -31.67 1.84 0.32
C PRO A 220 -32.11 0.38 0.22
N ASN A 221 -32.40 -0.24 1.36
CA ASN A 221 -32.75 -1.67 1.47
C ASN A 221 -31.64 -2.62 0.99
N SER A 222 -30.39 -2.18 1.01
CA SER A 222 -29.21 -3.02 0.82
C SER A 222 -28.64 -3.47 2.16
N GLN A 223 -27.78 -4.48 2.08
CA GLN A 223 -26.99 -4.95 3.20
C GLN A 223 -25.52 -4.66 2.90
N PHE A 224 -24.77 -4.34 3.91
CA PHE A 224 -23.35 -4.09 3.76
C PHE A 224 -22.54 -4.75 4.87
N GLN A 225 -21.24 -4.88 4.65
CA GLN A 225 -20.29 -5.26 5.68
C GLN A 225 -18.93 -4.66 5.35
N VAL A 226 -18.19 -4.27 6.38
CA VAL A 226 -16.86 -3.70 6.23
C VAL A 226 -15.85 -4.56 7.00
N TYR A 227 -14.88 -5.09 6.27
CA TYR A 227 -13.78 -5.86 6.83
C TYR A 227 -12.48 -5.07 6.72
N GLY A 228 -11.78 -4.95 7.82
CA GLY A 228 -10.39 -4.51 7.82
C GLY A 228 -9.47 -5.71 7.60
N PHE A 229 -8.48 -5.56 6.75
CA PHE A 229 -7.48 -6.60 6.54
C PHE A 229 -6.05 -6.04 6.55
N ASN A 230 -5.17 -6.82 7.13
CA ASN A 230 -3.72 -6.68 7.05
C ASN A 230 -3.14 -8.10 6.88
N VAL A 231 -2.50 -8.66 7.88
CA VAL A 231 -2.14 -10.09 7.96
C VAL A 231 -3.38 -10.97 8.08
N LYS A 232 -4.39 -10.48 8.79
CA LYS A 232 -5.68 -11.15 9.04
C LYS A 232 -6.80 -10.25 8.56
N ALA A 233 -7.91 -10.86 8.15
CA ALA A 233 -9.11 -10.13 7.79
C ALA A 233 -10.21 -10.37 8.83
N ARG A 234 -10.83 -9.28 9.31
CA ARG A 234 -11.87 -9.30 10.33
C ARG A 234 -12.92 -8.23 10.06
N ALA A 235 -14.15 -8.49 10.45
CA ALA A 235 -15.16 -7.43 10.46
C ALA A 235 -14.70 -6.28 11.37
N ILE A 236 -14.91 -5.04 10.93
CA ILE A 236 -14.55 -3.85 11.71
C ILE A 236 -15.32 -3.82 13.03
N LEU A 237 -16.61 -4.18 13.01
CA LEU A 237 -17.37 -4.50 14.21
C LEU A 237 -17.23 -6.00 14.50
N THR A 238 -16.45 -6.34 15.51
CA THR A 238 -16.11 -7.75 15.84
C THR A 238 -17.33 -8.62 16.07
N ASP A 239 -18.39 -8.10 16.65
CA ASP A 239 -19.63 -8.80 16.95
C ASP A 239 -20.48 -9.15 15.72
N THR A 240 -20.10 -8.61 14.57
CA THR A 240 -20.80 -8.76 13.29
C THR A 240 -20.04 -9.65 12.29
N GLN A 241 -19.03 -10.36 12.75
CA GLN A 241 -18.25 -11.28 11.92
C GLN A 241 -19.17 -12.31 11.23
N GLY A 242 -19.11 -12.36 9.89
CA GLY A 242 -19.96 -13.27 9.09
C GLY A 242 -21.44 -12.86 8.98
N LYS A 243 -21.82 -11.68 9.45
CA LYS A 243 -23.21 -11.18 9.40
C LYS A 243 -23.30 -9.97 8.49
N TRP A 244 -24.45 -9.81 7.84
CA TRP A 244 -24.78 -8.63 7.06
C TRP A 244 -25.38 -7.55 7.95
N LEU A 245 -25.08 -6.30 7.68
CA LEU A 245 -25.57 -5.11 8.33
C LEU A 245 -26.61 -4.41 7.46
N ASP A 246 -27.65 -3.83 8.05
CA ASP A 246 -28.66 -3.07 7.33
C ASP A 246 -28.13 -1.67 6.98
N SER A 247 -28.21 -1.29 5.69
CA SER A 247 -27.84 0.04 5.21
C SER A 247 -28.84 1.13 5.63
N ASN A 248 -30.06 0.76 6.03
CA ASN A 248 -31.09 1.70 6.46
C ASN A 248 -30.92 2.18 7.91
N ASP A 249 -30.06 1.54 8.69
CA ASP A 249 -29.82 1.94 10.08
C ASP A 249 -28.62 2.91 10.21
N PRO A 250 -28.84 4.22 10.41
CA PRO A 250 -27.78 5.20 10.56
C PRO A 250 -26.89 4.95 11.78
N LYS A 251 -27.41 4.27 12.83
CA LYS A 251 -26.63 3.95 14.03
C LYS A 251 -25.59 2.90 13.71
N VAL A 252 -25.97 1.87 12.94
CA VAL A 252 -25.05 0.81 12.51
C VAL A 252 -23.93 1.40 11.64
N ILE A 253 -24.26 2.25 10.67
CA ILE A 253 -23.29 2.94 9.82
C ILE A 253 -22.31 3.77 10.68
N ASN A 254 -22.84 4.58 11.62
CA ASN A 254 -21.99 5.40 12.49
C ASN A 254 -21.09 4.55 13.40
N ASN A 255 -21.58 3.42 13.90
CA ASN A 255 -20.77 2.48 14.70
C ASN A 255 -19.63 1.89 13.88
N VAL A 256 -19.88 1.47 12.64
CA VAL A 256 -18.85 0.98 11.72
C VAL A 256 -17.78 2.05 11.45
N LEU A 257 -18.19 3.29 11.16
CA LEU A 257 -17.28 4.40 10.89
C LEU A 257 -16.45 4.78 12.13
N THR A 258 -17.07 4.76 13.31
CA THR A 258 -16.37 5.02 14.57
C THR A 258 -15.37 3.92 14.87
N ALA A 259 -15.73 2.66 14.68
CA ALA A 259 -14.84 1.53 14.85
C ALA A 259 -13.68 1.57 13.84
N ALA A 260 -13.95 1.92 12.57
CA ALA A 260 -12.92 2.09 11.54
C ALA A 260 -11.90 3.18 11.91
N ARG A 261 -12.35 4.32 12.42
CA ARG A 261 -11.48 5.42 12.90
C ARG A 261 -10.61 5.02 14.09
N ASN A 262 -11.00 4.01 14.85
CA ASN A 262 -10.23 3.49 15.98
C ASN A 262 -9.14 2.49 15.59
N ILE A 263 -9.15 1.99 14.35
CA ILE A 263 -8.12 1.08 13.85
C ILE A 263 -6.77 1.81 13.72
N VAL A 264 -5.73 1.16 14.17
CA VAL A 264 -4.33 1.63 14.00
C VAL A 264 -3.74 0.85 12.82
N PRO A 265 -3.37 1.53 11.72
CA PRO A 265 -2.71 0.84 10.60
C PRO A 265 -1.41 0.18 11.04
N GLY A 266 -1.19 -1.05 10.59
CA GLY A 266 0.00 -1.80 10.99
C GLY A 266 0.13 -3.12 10.25
N ASP A 267 1.27 -3.77 10.45
CA ASP A 267 1.62 -5.06 9.84
C ASP A 267 1.73 -5.05 8.31
N GLY A 268 1.86 -6.23 7.72
CA GLY A 268 1.89 -6.44 6.28
C GLY A 268 0.49 -6.61 5.67
N THR A 269 0.43 -6.92 4.38
CA THR A 269 -0.81 -7.07 3.61
C THR A 269 -0.95 -8.49 3.08
N SER A 270 -2.06 -9.17 3.39
CA SER A 270 -2.44 -10.48 2.85
C SER A 270 -3.76 -10.41 2.11
N LEU A 271 -3.71 -10.34 0.79
CA LEU A 271 -4.92 -10.39 -0.05
C LEU A 271 -5.59 -11.76 -0.05
N VAL A 272 -4.83 -12.84 0.11
CA VAL A 272 -5.39 -14.20 0.22
C VAL A 272 -6.35 -14.27 1.40
N ASN A 273 -5.91 -13.79 2.57
CA ASN A 273 -6.74 -13.79 3.77
C ASN A 273 -7.95 -12.87 3.64
N ALA A 274 -7.79 -11.72 2.96
CA ALA A 274 -8.91 -10.83 2.66
C ALA A 274 -9.95 -11.52 1.75
N PHE A 275 -9.53 -12.19 0.68
CA PHE A 275 -10.45 -12.82 -0.27
C PHE A 275 -11.10 -14.11 0.27
N ILE A 276 -10.45 -14.82 1.17
CA ILE A 276 -11.07 -15.97 1.85
C ILE A 276 -12.31 -15.52 2.64
N THR A 277 -12.32 -14.32 3.21
CA THR A 277 -13.47 -13.82 3.98
C THR A 277 -14.73 -13.63 3.13
N LEU A 278 -14.59 -13.43 1.82
CA LEU A 278 -15.73 -13.33 0.91
C LEU A 278 -16.58 -14.62 0.89
N ARG A 279 -15.98 -15.75 1.24
CA ARG A 279 -16.65 -17.06 1.30
C ARG A 279 -17.19 -17.38 2.69
N THR A 280 -16.82 -16.62 3.71
CA THR A 280 -17.22 -16.86 5.11
C THR A 280 -18.53 -16.17 5.48
N ILE A 281 -18.97 -15.22 4.65
CA ILE A 281 -20.24 -14.51 4.84
C ILE A 281 -21.30 -15.13 3.93
N ASN A 282 -22.46 -15.43 4.51
CA ASN A 282 -23.58 -16.05 3.77
C ASN A 282 -24.84 -15.18 3.87
N PRO A 283 -25.54 -14.89 2.78
CA PRO A 283 -25.18 -15.17 1.38
C PRO A 283 -23.93 -14.40 0.90
N ASN A 284 -23.31 -14.86 -0.18
CA ASN A 284 -22.13 -14.20 -0.76
C ASN A 284 -22.41 -12.74 -1.16
N PRO A 285 -21.39 -11.86 -1.13
CA PRO A 285 -21.56 -10.49 -1.61
C PRO A 285 -21.84 -10.43 -3.11
N ASP A 286 -22.73 -9.52 -3.50
CA ASP A 286 -23.05 -9.24 -4.91
C ASP A 286 -22.03 -8.24 -5.50
N GLN A 287 -21.40 -7.43 -4.65
CA GLN A 287 -20.39 -6.46 -5.03
C GLN A 287 -19.34 -6.37 -3.92
N VAL A 288 -18.08 -6.34 -4.31
CA VAL A 288 -16.94 -6.16 -3.40
C VAL A 288 -16.23 -4.87 -3.76
N ILE A 289 -15.95 -4.02 -2.77
CA ILE A 289 -15.16 -2.81 -2.94
C ILE A 289 -13.87 -2.99 -2.16
N LEU A 290 -12.75 -3.04 -2.87
CA LEU A 290 -11.42 -3.21 -2.29
C LEU A 290 -10.71 -1.87 -2.25
N ILE A 291 -10.36 -1.39 -1.05
CA ILE A 291 -9.53 -0.20 -0.83
C ILE A 291 -8.17 -0.68 -0.37
N THR A 292 -7.13 -0.46 -1.17
CA THR A 292 -5.77 -0.91 -0.89
C THR A 292 -4.75 0.03 -1.55
N ASP A 293 -3.47 -0.16 -1.28
CA ASP A 293 -2.42 0.75 -1.79
C ASP A 293 -1.31 0.06 -2.58
N GLY A 294 -1.21 -1.26 -2.53
CA GLY A 294 -0.13 -1.94 -3.21
C GLY A 294 -0.24 -3.46 -3.21
N LEU A 295 0.74 -4.10 -3.83
CA LEU A 295 0.81 -5.55 -3.88
C LEU A 295 1.00 -6.16 -2.49
N PRO A 296 0.44 -7.37 -2.23
CA PRO A 296 0.56 -8.04 -0.94
C PRO A 296 2.00 -8.31 -0.56
N THR A 297 2.26 -8.30 0.74
CA THR A 297 3.57 -8.59 1.32
C THR A 297 3.63 -9.97 1.96
N GLN A 298 2.49 -10.66 2.06
CA GLN A 298 2.43 -12.04 2.56
C GLN A 298 1.23 -12.80 1.98
N GLY A 299 1.33 -14.13 2.03
CA GLY A 299 0.27 -15.05 1.65
C GLY A 299 -0.67 -15.36 2.81
N SER A 300 -1.21 -16.59 2.85
CA SER A 300 -1.98 -17.09 3.99
C SER A 300 -1.14 -17.25 5.25
N VAL A 301 0.18 -17.47 5.08
CA VAL A 301 1.18 -17.63 6.15
C VAL A 301 2.21 -16.51 6.04
N PRO A 302 2.77 -16.03 7.17
CA PRO A 302 3.85 -15.06 7.14
C PRO A 302 5.04 -15.54 6.29
N PRO A 303 5.72 -14.65 5.55
CA PRO A 303 6.88 -15.03 4.76
C PRO A 303 8.03 -15.47 5.64
N ALA A 304 8.81 -16.44 5.18
CA ALA A 304 10.00 -16.92 5.88
C ALA A 304 11.11 -15.84 5.97
N ARG A 305 11.08 -14.84 5.09
CA ARG A 305 12.05 -13.75 5.02
C ARG A 305 11.42 -12.42 5.42
N LYS A 306 12.22 -11.57 6.05
CA LYS A 306 11.82 -10.24 6.51
C LYS A 306 11.57 -9.24 5.36
N PHE A 307 12.19 -9.46 4.20
CA PHE A 307 12.04 -8.66 2.99
C PHE A 307 11.57 -9.51 1.83
N ILE A 308 10.62 -9.01 1.09
CA ILE A 308 10.00 -9.67 -0.07
C ILE A 308 10.26 -8.78 -1.28
N ASN A 309 10.80 -9.39 -2.34
CA ASN A 309 11.08 -8.69 -3.58
C ASN A 309 9.79 -8.49 -4.42
N VAL A 310 9.89 -7.70 -5.48
CA VAL A 310 8.75 -7.35 -6.33
C VAL A 310 8.13 -8.58 -7.01
N ARG A 311 8.94 -9.56 -7.44
CA ARG A 311 8.46 -10.79 -8.08
C ARG A 311 7.72 -11.69 -7.10
N GLU A 312 8.22 -11.78 -5.87
CA GLU A 312 7.54 -12.53 -4.80
C GLU A 312 6.18 -11.90 -4.47
N ARG A 313 6.09 -10.58 -4.41
CA ARG A 313 4.83 -9.86 -4.22
C ARG A 313 3.83 -10.11 -5.36
N GLU A 314 4.32 -10.15 -6.60
CA GLU A 314 3.50 -10.51 -7.76
C GLU A 314 3.00 -11.96 -7.68
N THR A 315 3.84 -12.89 -7.24
CA THR A 315 3.44 -14.29 -7.01
C THR A 315 2.34 -14.38 -5.95
N LEU A 316 2.50 -13.68 -4.81
CA LEU A 316 1.50 -13.62 -3.76
C LEU A 316 0.16 -13.03 -4.25
N PHE A 317 0.22 -12.02 -5.10
CA PHE A 317 -0.97 -11.45 -5.74
C PHE A 317 -1.64 -12.46 -6.68
N ASN A 318 -0.87 -13.16 -7.50
CA ASN A 318 -1.40 -14.18 -8.41
C ASN A 318 -2.03 -15.35 -7.64
N ASP A 319 -1.48 -15.73 -6.49
CA ASP A 319 -2.07 -16.73 -5.61
C ASP A 319 -3.40 -16.23 -4.99
N ALA A 320 -3.44 -14.97 -4.57
CA ALA A 320 -4.68 -14.36 -4.11
C ALA A 320 -5.74 -14.33 -5.22
N MET A 321 -5.37 -14.05 -6.46
CA MET A 321 -6.28 -14.08 -7.61
C MET A 321 -6.90 -15.46 -7.89
N LYS A 322 -6.27 -16.56 -7.48
CA LYS A 322 -6.82 -17.90 -7.59
C LYS A 322 -8.02 -18.13 -6.68
N THR A 323 -8.08 -17.38 -5.58
CA THR A 323 -9.18 -17.50 -4.60
C THR A 323 -10.44 -16.71 -4.99
N VAL A 324 -10.32 -15.78 -5.93
CA VAL A 324 -11.43 -14.92 -6.38
C VAL A 324 -12.20 -15.58 -7.52
N THR A 325 -13.52 -15.65 -7.39
CA THR A 325 -14.44 -16.14 -8.44
C THR A 325 -14.81 -15.02 -9.42
N ARG A 326 -15.22 -15.36 -10.62
CA ARG A 326 -15.66 -14.37 -11.64
C ARG A 326 -17.04 -13.76 -11.36
N ASP A 327 -17.82 -14.41 -10.52
CA ASP A 327 -19.22 -14.04 -10.26
C ASP A 327 -19.39 -12.93 -9.22
N GLN A 328 -18.28 -12.41 -8.68
CA GLN A 328 -18.26 -11.35 -7.69
C GLN A 328 -17.52 -10.13 -8.24
N PRO A 329 -18.24 -9.14 -8.80
CA PRO A 329 -17.61 -7.90 -9.27
C PRO A 329 -16.82 -7.23 -8.14
N MET A 330 -15.53 -6.99 -8.40
CA MET A 330 -14.64 -6.35 -7.44
C MET A 330 -14.23 -4.99 -7.97
N ASP A 331 -14.77 -3.96 -7.35
CA ASP A 331 -14.39 -2.57 -7.60
C ASP A 331 -13.17 -2.22 -6.76
N ILE A 332 -12.15 -1.70 -7.39
CA ILE A 332 -10.86 -1.45 -6.75
C ILE A 332 -10.60 0.04 -6.67
N VAL A 333 -10.36 0.51 -5.46
CA VAL A 333 -9.87 1.86 -5.17
C VAL A 333 -8.42 1.73 -4.74
N LEU A 334 -7.50 2.08 -5.64
CA LEU A 334 -6.08 2.02 -5.37
C LEU A 334 -5.55 3.38 -4.90
N LEU A 335 -4.89 3.38 -3.74
CA LEU A 335 -4.13 4.51 -3.19
C LEU A 335 -2.63 4.25 -3.41
N PRO A 336 -2.07 4.58 -4.58
CA PRO A 336 -0.78 4.05 -4.98
C PRO A 336 0.34 4.47 -4.05
N MET A 337 1.24 3.53 -3.77
CA MET A 337 2.46 3.74 -3.03
C MET A 337 3.62 4.03 -3.99
N LYS A 338 4.51 4.94 -3.62
CA LYS A 338 5.72 5.23 -4.40
C LYS A 338 6.60 3.98 -4.47
N GLY A 339 7.01 3.63 -5.69
CA GLY A 339 7.88 2.48 -5.94
C GLY A 339 7.17 1.15 -6.20
N ASP A 340 5.84 1.07 -6.07
CA ASP A 340 5.08 -0.14 -6.42
C ASP A 340 4.47 -0.02 -7.84
N LEU A 341 5.33 -0.07 -8.85
CA LEU A 341 4.95 0.12 -10.24
C LEU A 341 4.01 -0.97 -10.79
N LEU A 342 4.05 -2.18 -10.23
CA LEU A 342 3.25 -3.31 -10.70
C LEU A 342 1.83 -3.30 -10.11
N ALA A 343 1.59 -2.61 -9.01
CA ALA A 343 0.30 -2.60 -8.33
C ALA A 343 -0.84 -2.14 -9.26
N ALA A 344 -0.65 -1.04 -9.97
CA ALA A 344 -1.67 -0.49 -10.86
C ALA A 344 -2.12 -1.50 -11.93
N HIS A 345 -1.17 -2.14 -12.60
CA HIS A 345 -1.47 -3.16 -13.61
C HIS A 345 -2.13 -4.41 -13.00
N ALA A 346 -1.62 -4.87 -11.87
CA ALA A 346 -2.13 -6.05 -11.18
C ALA A 346 -3.60 -5.87 -10.75
N PHE A 347 -3.91 -4.76 -10.11
CA PHE A 347 -5.28 -4.48 -9.65
C PHE A 347 -6.24 -4.16 -10.79
N TRP A 348 -5.78 -3.48 -11.85
CA TRP A 348 -6.57 -3.34 -13.06
C TRP A 348 -6.95 -4.70 -13.68
N ARG A 349 -5.99 -5.64 -13.73
CA ARG A 349 -6.23 -7.00 -14.20
C ARG A 349 -7.24 -7.75 -13.32
N LEU A 350 -7.19 -7.55 -12.00
CA LEU A 350 -8.16 -8.12 -11.06
C LEU A 350 -9.57 -7.56 -11.30
N ALA A 351 -9.72 -6.25 -11.42
CA ALA A 351 -11.00 -5.62 -11.74
C ALA A 351 -11.59 -6.18 -13.04
N ARG A 352 -10.79 -6.23 -14.12
CA ARG A 352 -11.22 -6.81 -15.40
C ARG A 352 -11.63 -8.27 -15.29
N LYS A 353 -10.90 -9.08 -14.52
CA LYS A 353 -11.22 -10.51 -14.35
C LYS A 353 -12.57 -10.71 -13.68
N THR A 354 -12.94 -9.86 -12.75
CA THR A 354 -14.16 -9.95 -11.95
C THR A 354 -15.32 -9.12 -12.52
N GLY A 355 -15.10 -8.31 -13.57
CA GLY A 355 -16.12 -7.43 -14.13
C GLY A 355 -16.41 -6.19 -13.29
N GLY A 356 -15.52 -5.85 -12.37
CA GLY A 356 -15.59 -4.62 -11.57
C GLY A 356 -14.86 -3.44 -12.22
N SER A 357 -14.83 -2.32 -11.51
CA SER A 357 -14.16 -1.09 -11.89
C SER A 357 -12.80 -0.93 -11.21
N TYR A 358 -11.92 -0.10 -11.80
CA TYR A 358 -10.64 0.25 -11.22
C TYR A 358 -10.48 1.76 -11.20
N VAL A 359 -10.21 2.31 -10.02
CA VAL A 359 -10.13 3.75 -9.77
C VAL A 359 -8.88 4.07 -8.97
N VAL A 360 -8.17 5.09 -9.42
CA VAL A 360 -7.08 5.73 -8.66
C VAL A 360 -7.54 7.15 -8.34
N PRO A 361 -8.03 7.41 -7.14
CA PRO A 361 -8.57 8.71 -6.79
C PRO A 361 -7.47 9.76 -6.69
N SER A 362 -7.79 11.00 -7.06
CA SER A 362 -6.92 12.15 -6.85
C SER A 362 -6.71 12.42 -5.35
N ARG A 363 -5.68 13.20 -4.98
CA ARG A 363 -5.36 13.46 -3.57
C ARG A 363 -6.40 14.30 -2.83
N ASP A 364 -7.18 15.05 -3.55
CA ASP A 364 -8.25 15.93 -3.07
C ASP A 364 -9.62 15.25 -3.03
N TRP A 365 -9.70 13.95 -3.32
CA TRP A 365 -10.92 13.15 -3.25
C TRP A 365 -10.91 12.19 -2.03
N PRO A 366 -12.02 11.93 -1.35
CA PRO A 366 -13.39 12.42 -1.49
C PRO A 366 -13.64 13.82 -0.99
#